data_dda9b19fa1126d012dd4ee44fc3786e1
#
_entry.id   dda9b19fa1126d012dd4ee44fc3786e1
#
_cell.length_a   1.000
_cell.length_b   1.000
_cell.length_c   1.000
_cell.angle_alpha   90.00
_cell.angle_beta   90.00
_cell.angle_gamma   90.00
#
_symmetry.space_group_name_H-M   'P 1'
#
loop_
_entity.id
_entity.type
_entity.pdbx_description
1 polymer ?
#
loop_
_entity_poly.entity_id
_entity_poly.type
_entity_poly.pdbx_seq_one_letter_code
_entity_poly.pdbx_strand_id
1 'polypeptide(L)'
;VAQVKRIRRNVSGIILLDKPLGFTSNAALQKVRWLLNAEKAGHTGSLDPLATGVLPLCFGEATKFSQYLLDSDKGYETVMQMGQTTNTGDAEGEVLLTREVTVGRADIEAVLPRFRGPISQIPPMYSALKRDGQPLYKLARAGEVVEREARSVTINRLELLECEGTRARLTVGCSKGTYIRTLVEDIGEALGCGAYVAELRRTQAGPFALAQTVTLEALEQAHAEGGNEALDRFLMPSDSGLQDWPMVSLSEHSAFYWLHGQAVRAPDAPQFGMVRVQDHNARFIGIGEVSEDGRIAPRRLIRSE
;
A
#
# COMPACT_ATOMS: atom_id res chain seq x y z
N VAL A 1 -17.74 -33.84 16.67
CA VAL A 1 -16.35 -33.95 16.18
C VAL A 1 -15.65 -32.68 16.63
N ALA A 2 -14.69 -32.80 17.57
CA ALA A 2 -13.90 -31.67 18.04
C ALA A 2 -13.06 -31.14 16.87
N GLN A 3 -13.24 -29.87 16.51
CA GLN A 3 -12.38 -29.19 15.54
C GLN A 3 -10.96 -29.15 16.12
N VAL A 4 -10.04 -29.93 15.53
CA VAL A 4 -8.62 -29.85 15.87
C VAL A 4 -8.16 -28.44 15.54
N LYS A 5 -7.82 -27.65 16.55
CA LYS A 5 -7.34 -26.29 16.39
C LYS A 5 -6.01 -26.35 15.61
N ARG A 6 -6.01 -25.91 14.35
CA ARG A 6 -4.81 -25.88 13.51
C ARG A 6 -3.76 -24.99 14.18
N ILE A 7 -2.60 -25.59 14.52
CA ILE A 7 -1.47 -24.83 15.07
C ILE A 7 -0.95 -23.91 13.96
N ARG A 8 -0.90 -22.62 14.24
CA ARG A 8 -0.40 -21.61 13.31
C ARG A 8 1.12 -21.57 13.36
N ARG A 9 1.73 -21.29 12.19
CA ARG A 9 3.18 -21.09 12.07
C ARG A 9 3.56 -19.67 12.47
N ASN A 10 4.63 -19.53 13.25
CA ASN A 10 5.27 -18.24 13.53
C ASN A 10 6.26 -17.94 12.40
N VAL A 11 5.76 -17.38 11.29
CA VAL A 11 6.56 -16.99 10.12
C VAL A 11 6.62 -15.48 10.03
N SER A 12 7.79 -14.92 9.72
CA SER A 12 8.05 -13.50 9.63
C SER A 12 8.63 -13.13 8.27
N GLY A 13 8.15 -12.02 7.69
CA GLY A 13 8.61 -11.52 6.40
C GLY A 13 7.52 -10.83 5.60
N ILE A 14 7.84 -10.46 4.37
CA ILE A 14 6.94 -9.75 3.46
C ILE A 14 6.75 -10.57 2.19
N ILE A 15 5.50 -10.80 1.78
CA ILE A 15 5.17 -11.27 0.43
C ILE A 15 4.59 -10.10 -0.36
N LEU A 16 5.11 -9.86 -1.55
CA LEU A 16 4.57 -8.87 -2.48
C LEU A 16 3.56 -9.57 -3.38
N LEU A 17 2.29 -9.41 -3.06
CA LEU A 17 1.22 -9.99 -3.88
C LEU A 17 0.88 -9.08 -5.05
N ASP A 18 0.80 -9.63 -6.27
CA ASP A 18 0.01 -9.03 -7.35
C ASP A 18 -1.46 -9.33 -7.06
N LYS A 19 -2.15 -8.35 -6.42
CA LYS A 19 -3.55 -8.55 -6.01
C LYS A 19 -4.42 -8.77 -7.25
N PRO A 20 -5.12 -9.90 -7.35
CA PRO A 20 -6.01 -10.15 -8.48
C PRO A 20 -7.25 -9.25 -8.45
N LEU A 21 -7.86 -9.07 -9.61
CA LEU A 21 -9.14 -8.38 -9.77
C LEU A 21 -10.24 -9.06 -8.95
N GLY A 22 -11.16 -8.28 -8.41
CA GLY A 22 -12.34 -8.76 -7.68
C GLY A 22 -12.09 -9.11 -6.21
N PHE A 23 -10.83 -9.19 -5.76
CA PHE A 23 -10.52 -9.41 -4.35
C PHE A 23 -10.42 -8.09 -3.59
N THR A 24 -11.02 -8.03 -2.39
CA THR A 24 -10.63 -7.00 -1.42
C THR A 24 -9.22 -7.28 -0.91
N SER A 25 -8.50 -6.25 -0.47
CA SER A 25 -7.17 -6.44 0.12
C SER A 25 -7.18 -7.40 1.30
N ASN A 26 -8.22 -7.35 2.15
CA ASN A 26 -8.35 -8.28 3.27
C ASN A 26 -8.65 -9.71 2.83
N ALA A 27 -9.48 -9.93 1.82
CA ALA A 27 -9.74 -11.27 1.29
C ALA A 27 -8.46 -11.92 0.73
N ALA A 28 -7.67 -11.15 -0.04
CA ALA A 28 -6.39 -11.57 -0.55
C ALA A 28 -5.40 -11.89 0.59
N LEU A 29 -5.31 -11.02 1.60
CA LEU A 29 -4.48 -11.25 2.79
C LEU A 29 -4.87 -12.55 3.52
N GLN A 30 -6.17 -12.76 3.78
CA GLN A 30 -6.62 -13.96 4.52
C GLN A 30 -6.37 -15.23 3.72
N LYS A 31 -6.48 -15.19 2.38
CA LYS A 31 -6.15 -16.32 1.51
C LYS A 31 -4.66 -16.69 1.62
N VAL A 32 -3.75 -15.71 1.48
CA VAL A 32 -2.30 -15.96 1.59
C VAL A 32 -1.91 -16.37 3.01
N ARG A 33 -2.51 -15.73 4.05
CA ARG A 33 -2.34 -16.13 5.44
C ARG A 33 -2.73 -17.59 5.68
N TRP A 34 -3.80 -18.06 5.05
CA TRP A 34 -4.24 -19.45 5.13
C TRP A 34 -3.24 -20.40 4.45
N LEU A 35 -2.78 -20.04 3.23
CA LEU A 35 -1.78 -20.81 2.50
C LEU A 35 -0.47 -20.98 3.29
N LEU A 36 0.03 -19.90 3.90
CA LEU A 36 1.21 -19.90 4.78
C LEU A 36 0.97 -20.58 6.13
N ASN A 37 -0.30 -20.76 6.54
CA ASN A 37 -0.68 -21.11 7.90
C ASN A 37 -0.14 -20.11 8.94
N ALA A 38 0.00 -18.84 8.59
CA ALA A 38 0.64 -17.82 9.42
C ALA A 38 -0.24 -17.41 10.61
N GLU A 39 0.39 -17.20 11.78
CA GLU A 39 -0.28 -16.75 12.99
C GLU A 39 -0.72 -15.28 12.86
N LYS A 40 0.18 -14.41 12.42
CA LYS A 40 -0.01 -12.95 12.33
C LYS A 40 0.21 -12.46 10.92
N ALA A 41 -0.71 -11.62 10.43
CA ALA A 41 -0.62 -11.03 9.11
C ALA A 41 -1.30 -9.65 9.06
N GLY A 42 -0.82 -8.80 8.17
CA GLY A 42 -1.39 -7.49 7.86
C GLY A 42 -1.00 -7.04 6.46
N HIS A 43 -1.73 -6.10 5.86
CA HIS A 43 -1.36 -5.51 4.58
C HIS A 43 -1.06 -4.01 4.73
N THR A 44 -0.31 -3.46 3.78
CA THR A 44 0.09 -2.05 3.76
C THR A 44 -0.61 -1.31 2.63
N GLY A 45 -1.69 -0.60 2.97
CA GLY A 45 -2.49 0.18 2.03
C GLY A 45 -3.48 -0.66 1.23
N SER A 46 -4.76 -0.40 1.47
CA SER A 46 -5.85 -1.09 0.78
C SER A 46 -5.89 -0.76 -0.70
N LEU A 47 -6.32 -1.73 -1.48
CA LEU A 47 -6.76 -1.60 -2.87
C LEU A 47 -8.24 -1.98 -2.93
N ASP A 48 -9.01 -1.23 -3.72
CA ASP A 48 -10.41 -1.56 -4.02
C ASP A 48 -10.51 -2.89 -4.78
N PRO A 49 -11.67 -3.56 -4.81
CA PRO A 49 -11.81 -4.83 -5.53
C PRO A 49 -11.46 -4.72 -7.01
N LEU A 50 -11.85 -3.64 -7.67
CA LEU A 50 -11.51 -3.31 -9.05
C LEU A 50 -10.00 -3.13 -9.26
N ALA A 51 -9.27 -2.68 -8.26
CA ALA A 51 -7.83 -2.41 -8.38
C ALA A 51 -7.00 -3.69 -8.29
N THR A 52 -5.95 -3.78 -9.10
CA THR A 52 -4.96 -4.86 -9.11
C THR A 52 -3.57 -4.34 -8.74
N GLY A 53 -2.58 -5.23 -8.67
CA GLY A 53 -1.17 -4.85 -8.56
C GLY A 53 -0.60 -4.98 -7.16
N VAL A 54 0.47 -4.23 -6.89
CA VAL A 54 1.35 -4.38 -5.73
C VAL A 54 0.59 -4.24 -4.41
N LEU A 55 0.48 -5.33 -3.67
CA LEU A 55 -0.08 -5.36 -2.32
C LEU A 55 0.93 -6.03 -1.37
N PRO A 56 1.72 -5.27 -0.61
CA PRO A 56 2.63 -5.86 0.36
C PRO A 56 1.86 -6.49 1.53
N LEU A 57 2.13 -7.75 1.78
CA LEU A 57 1.56 -8.54 2.88
C LEU A 57 2.67 -8.81 3.91
N CYS A 58 2.50 -8.30 5.12
CA CYS A 58 3.43 -8.46 6.22
C CYS A 58 2.99 -9.62 7.13
N PHE A 59 3.91 -10.50 7.48
CA PHE A 59 3.69 -11.65 8.36
C PHE A 59 4.58 -11.57 9.60
N GLY A 60 4.08 -12.07 10.73
CA GLY A 60 4.81 -12.13 11.99
C GLY A 60 5.42 -10.78 12.40
N GLU A 61 6.71 -10.76 12.63
CA GLU A 61 7.45 -9.58 13.08
C GLU A 61 7.44 -8.43 12.05
N ALA A 62 7.33 -8.73 10.75
CA ALA A 62 7.23 -7.69 9.71
C ALA A 62 6.01 -6.79 9.88
N THR A 63 4.95 -7.26 10.55
CA THR A 63 3.76 -6.42 10.84
C THR A 63 4.07 -5.22 11.73
N LYS A 64 5.17 -5.23 12.48
CA LYS A 64 5.61 -4.10 13.31
C LYS A 64 6.07 -2.89 12.48
N PHE A 65 6.43 -3.12 11.21
CA PHE A 65 6.97 -2.10 10.31
C PHE A 65 5.97 -1.67 9.23
N SER A 66 4.77 -2.26 9.19
CA SER A 66 3.74 -2.00 8.18
C SER A 66 3.35 -0.52 8.07
N GLN A 67 3.40 0.24 9.17
CA GLN A 67 3.07 1.66 9.19
C GLN A 67 3.98 2.48 8.28
N TYR A 68 5.27 2.17 8.24
CA TYR A 68 6.23 2.91 7.40
C TYR A 68 5.97 2.70 5.90
N LEU A 69 5.48 1.52 5.52
CA LEU A 69 5.03 1.24 4.15
C LEU A 69 3.69 1.91 3.83
N LEU A 70 2.80 2.05 4.82
CA LEU A 70 1.55 2.81 4.65
C LEU A 70 1.83 4.27 4.30
N ASP A 71 2.86 4.85 4.89
CA ASP A 71 3.23 6.26 4.75
C ASP A 71 4.05 6.56 3.49
N SER A 72 4.47 5.57 2.73
CA SER A 72 5.25 5.74 1.50
C SER A 72 4.40 6.18 0.31
N ASP A 73 5.07 6.74 -0.71
CA ASP A 73 4.47 7.07 -2.00
C ASP A 73 4.00 5.84 -2.77
N LYS A 74 3.06 6.03 -3.69
CA LYS A 74 2.49 4.98 -4.53
C LYS A 74 2.51 5.38 -6.00
N GLY A 75 2.66 4.37 -6.87
CA GLY A 75 2.53 4.50 -8.31
C GLY A 75 1.34 3.71 -8.83
N TYR A 76 0.66 4.25 -9.83
CA TYR A 76 -0.50 3.62 -10.45
C TYR A 76 -0.48 3.79 -11.96
N GLU A 77 -1.07 2.84 -12.65
CA GLU A 77 -1.66 3.01 -13.97
C GLU A 77 -3.16 2.92 -13.86
N THR A 78 -3.87 3.82 -14.51
CA THR A 78 -5.34 3.86 -14.52
C THR A 78 -5.87 4.12 -15.90
N VAL A 79 -7.01 3.51 -16.22
CA VAL A 79 -7.79 3.86 -17.41
C VAL A 79 -8.98 4.68 -16.94
N MET A 80 -9.00 5.91 -17.41
CA MET A 80 -10.11 6.85 -17.25
C MET A 80 -11.12 6.62 -18.37
N GLN A 81 -12.38 6.37 -18.03
CA GLN A 81 -13.50 6.37 -18.94
C GLN A 81 -14.19 7.71 -18.88
N MET A 82 -14.15 8.47 -19.97
CA MET A 82 -14.81 9.77 -20.13
C MET A 82 -16.27 9.63 -20.57
N GLY A 83 -17.06 10.67 -20.30
CA GLY A 83 -18.44 10.78 -20.73
C GLY A 83 -19.47 10.28 -19.72
N GLN A 84 -19.04 9.69 -18.63
CA GLN A 84 -19.93 9.22 -17.58
C GLN A 84 -19.32 9.44 -16.19
N THR A 85 -20.18 9.63 -15.19
CA THR A 85 -19.82 9.58 -13.78
C THR A 85 -20.56 8.45 -13.09
N THR A 86 -19.98 7.86 -12.03
CA THR A 86 -20.60 6.79 -11.24
C THR A 86 -20.65 7.15 -9.77
N ASN A 87 -21.53 6.51 -9.00
CA ASN A 87 -21.69 6.78 -7.58
C ASN A 87 -20.50 6.32 -6.72
N THR A 88 -19.63 5.46 -7.25
CA THR A 88 -18.38 5.02 -6.58
C THR A 88 -17.12 5.69 -7.14
N GLY A 89 -17.22 6.39 -8.28
CA GLY A 89 -16.09 6.96 -9.02
C GLY A 89 -15.28 5.92 -9.81
N ASP A 90 -15.79 4.70 -9.92
CA ASP A 90 -15.20 3.58 -10.66
C ASP A 90 -16.26 2.75 -11.39
N ALA A 91 -15.81 1.72 -12.14
CA ALA A 91 -16.68 0.87 -12.94
C ALA A 91 -17.56 -0.12 -12.14
N GLU A 92 -17.39 -0.22 -10.82
CA GLU A 92 -18.25 -1.02 -9.95
C GLU A 92 -19.54 -0.28 -9.56
N GLY A 93 -19.59 1.04 -9.79
CA GLY A 93 -20.71 1.89 -9.42
C GLY A 93 -21.77 2.00 -10.52
N GLU A 94 -22.95 2.47 -10.10
CA GLU A 94 -24.04 2.83 -11.00
C GLU A 94 -23.76 4.17 -11.70
N VAL A 95 -24.08 4.26 -13.00
CA VAL A 95 -23.93 5.51 -13.76
C VAL A 95 -24.92 6.55 -13.25
N LEU A 96 -24.40 7.72 -12.85
CA LEU A 96 -25.19 8.85 -12.39
C LEU A 96 -25.51 9.84 -13.52
N LEU A 97 -24.51 10.16 -14.34
CA LEU A 97 -24.62 11.13 -15.43
C LEU A 97 -23.93 10.62 -16.67
N THR A 98 -24.47 10.95 -17.84
CA THR A 98 -23.85 10.74 -19.15
C THR A 98 -23.78 12.07 -19.87
N ARG A 99 -22.58 12.41 -20.40
CA ARG A 99 -22.31 13.65 -21.13
C ARG A 99 -21.58 13.31 -22.44
N GLU A 100 -21.74 14.15 -23.45
CA GLU A 100 -21.01 14.00 -24.70
C GLU A 100 -19.50 14.23 -24.48
N VAL A 101 -18.67 13.44 -25.15
CA VAL A 101 -17.20 13.58 -25.13
C VAL A 101 -16.76 14.22 -26.43
N THR A 102 -16.42 15.49 -26.34
CA THR A 102 -15.90 16.31 -27.47
C THR A 102 -14.41 16.60 -27.36
N VAL A 103 -13.79 16.13 -26.26
CA VAL A 103 -12.38 16.35 -25.94
C VAL A 103 -11.50 15.22 -26.42
N GLY A 104 -10.25 15.53 -26.78
CA GLY A 104 -9.27 14.56 -27.23
C GLY A 104 -7.97 14.61 -26.43
N ARG A 105 -6.92 13.98 -26.95
CA ARG A 105 -5.58 13.92 -26.33
C ARG A 105 -5.06 15.29 -25.91
N ALA A 106 -5.13 16.27 -26.82
CA ALA A 106 -4.59 17.60 -26.55
C ALA A 106 -5.28 18.30 -25.37
N ASP A 107 -6.61 18.12 -25.24
CA ASP A 107 -7.38 18.73 -24.14
C ASP A 107 -7.02 18.06 -22.81
N ILE A 108 -6.84 16.76 -22.80
CA ILE A 108 -6.39 16.02 -21.61
C ILE A 108 -4.99 16.52 -21.22
N GLU A 109 -4.02 16.55 -22.13
CA GLU A 109 -2.66 17.00 -21.87
C GLU A 109 -2.64 18.46 -21.35
N ALA A 110 -3.53 19.31 -21.83
CA ALA A 110 -3.64 20.70 -21.38
C ALA A 110 -4.18 20.85 -19.95
N VAL A 111 -5.03 19.91 -19.48
CA VAL A 111 -5.64 19.99 -18.15
C VAL A 111 -4.77 19.33 -17.07
N LEU A 112 -3.99 18.29 -17.39
CA LEU A 112 -3.20 17.52 -16.43
C LEU A 112 -2.26 18.37 -15.55
N PRO A 113 -1.58 19.44 -16.04
CA PRO A 113 -0.71 20.28 -15.20
C PRO A 113 -1.40 20.86 -13.97
N ARG A 114 -2.73 21.08 -14.02
CA ARG A 114 -3.52 21.61 -12.88
C ARG A 114 -3.60 20.64 -11.72
N PHE A 115 -3.35 19.36 -11.95
CA PHE A 115 -3.44 18.28 -10.96
C PHE A 115 -2.06 17.77 -10.52
N ARG A 116 -0.96 18.39 -10.97
CA ARG A 116 0.40 18.06 -10.52
C ARG A 116 0.80 18.90 -9.32
N GLY A 117 1.67 18.33 -8.47
CA GLY A 117 2.09 18.97 -7.22
C GLY A 117 1.05 18.82 -6.10
N PRO A 118 1.06 19.73 -5.12
CA PRO A 118 0.08 19.72 -4.02
C PRO A 118 -1.33 20.04 -4.54
N ILE A 119 -2.27 19.15 -4.23
CA ILE A 119 -3.70 19.33 -4.54
C ILE A 119 -4.56 19.03 -3.31
N SER A 120 -5.80 19.49 -3.32
CA SER A 120 -6.79 19.19 -2.30
C SER A 120 -7.80 18.19 -2.84
N GLN A 121 -8.02 17.10 -2.12
CA GLN A 121 -9.02 16.09 -2.48
C GLN A 121 -10.05 15.93 -1.35
N ILE A 122 -11.32 15.83 -1.69
CA ILE A 122 -12.36 15.33 -0.79
C ILE A 122 -12.38 13.80 -0.93
N PRO A 123 -12.10 13.05 0.14
CA PRO A 123 -12.11 11.57 0.08
C PRO A 123 -13.48 11.04 -0.35
N PRO A 124 -13.56 9.98 -1.16
CA PRO A 124 -14.84 9.41 -1.57
C PRO A 124 -15.58 8.79 -0.38
N MET A 125 -16.91 8.73 -0.44
CA MET A 125 -17.73 8.03 0.55
C MET A 125 -17.41 6.54 0.62
N TYR A 126 -17.11 5.92 -0.52
CA TYR A 126 -16.65 4.53 -0.58
C TYR A 126 -15.16 4.43 -0.25
N SER A 127 -14.80 4.72 1.01
CA SER A 127 -13.44 4.64 1.52
C SER A 127 -13.36 3.95 2.88
N ALA A 128 -12.15 3.50 3.25
CA ALA A 128 -11.87 2.88 4.55
C ALA A 128 -11.66 3.91 5.68
N LEU A 129 -11.76 5.20 5.39
CA LEU A 129 -11.71 6.25 6.41
C LEU A 129 -12.83 6.04 7.41
N LYS A 130 -12.56 6.34 8.68
CA LYS A 130 -13.54 6.18 9.75
C LYS A 130 -14.07 7.54 10.21
N ARG A 131 -15.38 7.60 10.44
CA ARG A 131 -16.04 8.66 11.19
C ARG A 131 -16.73 8.00 12.40
N ASP A 132 -16.47 8.50 13.57
CA ASP A 132 -17.03 7.99 14.84
C ASP A 132 -16.83 6.45 15.01
N GLY A 133 -15.67 5.96 14.56
CA GLY A 133 -15.31 4.53 14.63
C GLY A 133 -15.87 3.67 13.48
N GLN A 134 -16.77 4.19 12.64
CA GLN A 134 -17.35 3.46 11.50
C GLN A 134 -16.68 3.83 10.17
N PRO A 135 -16.30 2.86 9.32
CA PRO A 135 -15.78 3.14 7.97
C PRO A 135 -16.83 3.81 7.09
N LEU A 136 -16.42 4.83 6.31
CA LEU A 136 -17.30 5.59 5.42
C LEU A 136 -18.04 4.70 4.40
N TYR A 137 -17.40 3.66 3.89
CA TYR A 137 -18.06 2.75 2.93
C TYR A 137 -19.28 2.03 3.52
N LYS A 138 -19.33 1.81 4.86
CA LYS A 138 -20.51 1.23 5.51
C LYS A 138 -21.67 2.22 5.55
N LEU A 139 -21.37 3.48 5.86
CA LEU A 139 -22.36 4.56 5.83
C LEU A 139 -22.89 4.78 4.41
N ALA A 140 -22.00 4.79 3.40
CA ALA A 140 -22.38 4.90 2.00
C ALA A 140 -23.34 3.78 1.55
N ARG A 141 -23.08 2.53 1.95
CA ARG A 141 -23.97 1.39 1.67
C ARG A 141 -25.32 1.47 2.39
N ALA A 142 -25.38 2.17 3.51
CA ALA A 142 -26.63 2.46 4.22
C ALA A 142 -27.39 3.67 3.64
N GLY A 143 -26.86 4.30 2.56
CA GLY A 143 -27.45 5.48 1.93
C GLY A 143 -27.16 6.78 2.69
N GLU A 144 -26.28 6.76 3.69
CA GLU A 144 -25.90 7.92 4.46
C GLU A 144 -24.78 8.69 3.75
N VAL A 145 -24.94 10.00 3.59
CA VAL A 145 -23.92 10.90 3.08
C VAL A 145 -23.42 11.75 4.25
N VAL A 146 -22.11 11.69 4.51
CA VAL A 146 -21.50 12.52 5.57
C VAL A 146 -20.53 13.52 4.96
N GLU A 147 -20.43 14.67 5.58
CA GLU A 147 -19.46 15.69 5.22
C GLU A 147 -18.04 15.17 5.48
N ARG A 148 -17.15 15.40 4.53
CA ARG A 148 -15.74 14.98 4.58
C ARG A 148 -14.85 16.18 4.37
N GLU A 149 -13.85 16.29 5.23
CA GLU A 149 -12.86 17.35 5.09
C GLU A 149 -11.93 17.08 3.91
N ALA A 150 -11.63 18.13 3.17
CA ALA A 150 -10.63 18.08 2.12
C ALA A 150 -9.24 17.81 2.71
N ARG A 151 -8.44 17.01 2.02
CA ARG A 151 -7.08 16.63 2.44
C ARG A 151 -6.07 17.03 1.38
N SER A 152 -4.94 17.55 1.84
CA SER A 152 -3.82 17.83 0.95
C SER A 152 -3.11 16.52 0.61
N VAL A 153 -2.90 16.31 -0.69
CA VAL A 153 -2.09 15.21 -1.24
C VAL A 153 -1.18 15.77 -2.32
N THR A 154 -0.13 15.04 -2.67
CA THR A 154 0.81 15.47 -3.70
C THR A 154 0.81 14.48 -4.85
N ILE A 155 0.63 14.99 -6.07
CA ILE A 155 0.78 14.24 -7.31
C ILE A 155 2.15 14.60 -7.89
N ASN A 156 3.13 13.71 -7.68
CA ASN A 156 4.51 13.93 -8.12
C ASN A 156 4.75 13.49 -9.58
N ARG A 157 3.84 12.68 -10.14
CA ARG A 157 3.82 12.27 -11.55
C ARG A 157 2.39 12.13 -12.04
N LEU A 158 2.09 12.70 -13.22
CA LEU A 158 0.81 12.52 -13.90
C LEU A 158 1.04 12.71 -15.40
N GLU A 159 0.92 11.66 -16.19
CA GLU A 159 1.19 11.66 -17.62
C GLU A 159 0.13 10.86 -18.37
N LEU A 160 -0.23 11.32 -19.56
CA LEU A 160 -1.10 10.60 -20.47
C LEU A 160 -0.27 9.63 -21.31
N LEU A 161 -0.54 8.35 -21.19
CA LEU A 161 0.11 7.28 -21.96
C LEU A 161 -0.60 7.08 -23.30
N GLU A 162 -1.91 6.82 -23.24
CA GLU A 162 -2.75 6.48 -24.39
C GLU A 162 -4.08 7.24 -24.32
N CYS A 163 -4.65 7.55 -25.49
CA CYS A 163 -5.98 8.13 -25.60
C CYS A 163 -6.65 7.57 -26.86
N GLU A 164 -7.71 6.78 -26.65
CA GLU A 164 -8.48 6.16 -27.73
C GLU A 164 -9.99 6.35 -27.47
N GLY A 165 -10.66 7.08 -28.36
CA GLY A 165 -12.08 7.40 -28.22
C GLY A 165 -12.36 8.08 -26.87
N THR A 166 -13.18 7.44 -26.05
CA THR A 166 -13.57 7.95 -24.72
C THR A 166 -12.71 7.40 -23.57
N ARG A 167 -11.63 6.67 -23.89
CA ARG A 167 -10.74 6.06 -22.88
C ARG A 167 -9.37 6.72 -22.92
N ALA A 168 -8.82 7.00 -21.76
CA ALA A 168 -7.47 7.52 -21.61
C ALA A 168 -6.72 6.74 -20.51
N ARG A 169 -5.49 6.30 -20.83
CA ARG A 169 -4.60 5.64 -19.86
C ARG A 169 -3.62 6.65 -19.30
N LEU A 170 -3.59 6.74 -17.98
CA LEU A 170 -2.72 7.64 -17.23
C LEU A 170 -1.74 6.85 -16.36
N THR A 171 -0.51 7.38 -16.19
CA THR A 171 0.38 6.98 -15.11
C THR A 171 0.39 8.04 -14.03
N VAL A 172 0.33 7.62 -12.76
CA VAL A 172 0.21 8.50 -11.59
C VAL A 172 1.23 8.08 -10.54
N GLY A 173 2.05 9.04 -10.08
CA GLY A 173 2.83 8.92 -8.86
C GLY A 173 2.27 9.88 -7.82
N CYS A 174 2.05 9.43 -6.59
CA CYS A 174 1.37 10.24 -5.60
C CYS A 174 1.76 9.90 -4.16
N SER A 175 1.57 10.87 -3.27
CA SER A 175 1.74 10.69 -1.83
C SER A 175 0.67 9.76 -1.23
N LYS A 176 0.92 9.29 0.01
CA LYS A 176 -0.07 8.54 0.79
C LYS A 176 -1.41 9.27 0.85
N GLY A 177 -2.48 8.51 0.95
CA GLY A 177 -3.84 9.03 1.14
C GLY A 177 -4.51 9.58 -0.12
N THR A 178 -3.85 9.53 -1.27
CA THR A 178 -4.41 9.94 -2.56
C THR A 178 -5.44 8.91 -3.04
N TYR A 179 -6.59 9.40 -3.50
CA TYR A 179 -7.64 8.61 -4.14
C TYR A 179 -7.60 8.84 -5.64
N ILE A 180 -7.22 7.80 -6.40
CA ILE A 180 -7.15 7.85 -7.87
C ILE A 180 -8.54 8.06 -8.46
N ARG A 181 -9.59 7.52 -7.84
CA ARG A 181 -10.98 7.74 -8.24
C ARG A 181 -11.33 9.24 -8.21
N THR A 182 -11.06 9.92 -7.11
CA THR A 182 -11.28 11.37 -7.00
C THR A 182 -10.45 12.15 -8.01
N LEU A 183 -9.19 11.78 -8.23
CA LEU A 183 -8.34 12.43 -9.23
C LEU A 183 -8.94 12.32 -10.64
N VAL A 184 -9.43 11.14 -11.03
CA VAL A 184 -10.03 10.89 -12.34
C VAL A 184 -11.36 11.64 -12.48
N GLU A 185 -12.20 11.66 -11.44
CA GLU A 185 -13.44 12.44 -11.42
C GLU A 185 -13.15 13.93 -11.60
N ASP A 186 -12.18 14.48 -10.87
CA ASP A 186 -11.80 15.90 -10.94
C ASP A 186 -11.25 16.28 -12.33
N ILE A 187 -10.44 15.38 -12.93
CA ILE A 187 -9.96 15.55 -14.34
C ILE A 187 -11.15 15.56 -15.29
N GLY A 188 -12.08 14.61 -15.16
CA GLY A 188 -13.27 14.51 -16.00
C GLY A 188 -14.19 15.75 -15.90
N GLU A 189 -14.36 16.30 -14.71
CA GLU A 189 -15.12 17.54 -14.50
C GLU A 189 -14.38 18.73 -15.10
N ALA A 190 -13.05 18.82 -14.98
CA ALA A 190 -12.26 19.87 -15.61
C ALA A 190 -12.29 19.82 -17.14
N LEU A 191 -12.50 18.64 -17.73
CA LEU A 191 -12.74 18.42 -19.15
C LEU A 191 -14.19 18.72 -19.58
N GLY A 192 -15.12 18.83 -18.62
CA GLY A 192 -16.54 19.11 -18.83
C GLY A 192 -17.39 17.87 -19.18
N CYS A 193 -16.80 16.73 -19.45
CA CYS A 193 -17.51 15.51 -19.84
C CYS A 193 -17.76 14.52 -18.68
N GLY A 194 -17.10 14.72 -17.52
CA GLY A 194 -17.08 13.74 -16.44
C GLY A 194 -16.24 12.50 -16.79
N ALA A 195 -15.80 11.78 -15.76
CA ALA A 195 -15.07 10.53 -15.93
C ALA A 195 -15.16 9.66 -14.68
N TYR A 196 -14.84 8.36 -14.84
CA TYR A 196 -14.65 7.42 -13.75
C TYR A 196 -13.47 6.49 -14.04
N VAL A 197 -12.97 5.81 -13.00
CA VAL A 197 -11.90 4.80 -13.13
C VAL A 197 -12.48 3.51 -13.72
N ALA A 198 -12.10 3.18 -14.95
CA ALA A 198 -12.46 1.91 -15.59
C ALA A 198 -11.53 0.78 -15.19
N GLU A 199 -10.22 1.07 -15.05
CA GLU A 199 -9.20 0.11 -14.62
C GLU A 199 -8.21 0.83 -13.71
N LEU A 200 -7.72 0.11 -12.70
CA LEU A 200 -6.71 0.62 -11.77
C LEU A 200 -5.72 -0.48 -11.43
N ARG A 201 -4.43 -0.17 -11.60
CA ARG A 201 -3.34 -1.07 -11.24
C ARG A 201 -2.29 -0.32 -10.44
N ARG A 202 -2.01 -0.77 -9.23
CA ARG A 202 -0.90 -0.23 -8.46
C ARG A 202 0.41 -0.82 -8.94
N THR A 203 1.28 0.00 -9.50
CA THR A 203 2.58 -0.40 -10.06
C THR A 203 3.72 -0.29 -9.06
N GLN A 204 3.53 0.53 -8.01
CA GLN A 204 4.53 0.77 -6.97
C GLN A 204 3.87 1.02 -5.60
N ALA A 205 4.48 0.50 -4.54
CA ALA A 205 4.15 0.78 -3.15
C ALA A 205 5.44 0.97 -2.34
N GLY A 206 5.84 2.22 -2.08
CA GLY A 206 7.13 2.55 -1.51
C GLY A 206 8.28 1.99 -2.35
N PRO A 207 9.20 1.22 -1.77
CA PRO A 207 10.35 0.67 -2.51
C PRO A 207 9.98 -0.53 -3.41
N PHE A 208 8.74 -1.01 -3.34
CA PHE A 208 8.31 -2.23 -4.04
C PHE A 208 7.67 -1.91 -5.39
N ALA A 209 8.16 -2.59 -6.44
CA ALA A 209 7.67 -2.48 -7.80
C ALA A 209 6.89 -3.73 -8.23
N LEU A 210 6.05 -3.59 -9.25
CA LEU A 210 5.21 -4.67 -9.78
C LEU A 210 6.04 -5.89 -10.24
N ALA A 211 7.23 -5.67 -10.79
CA ALA A 211 8.11 -6.75 -11.25
C ALA A 211 8.60 -7.69 -10.12
N GLN A 212 8.46 -7.28 -8.86
CA GLN A 212 8.86 -8.07 -7.69
C GLN A 212 7.70 -8.89 -7.11
N THR A 213 6.50 -8.76 -7.65
CA THR A 213 5.30 -9.40 -7.11
C THR A 213 5.16 -10.85 -7.57
N VAL A 214 4.43 -11.63 -6.78
CA VAL A 214 3.99 -12.98 -7.11
C VAL A 214 2.46 -12.99 -7.23
N THR A 215 1.92 -13.74 -8.17
CA THR A 215 0.46 -13.89 -8.31
C THR A 215 -0.12 -14.83 -7.28
N LEU A 216 -1.42 -14.71 -7.01
CA LEU A 216 -2.11 -15.61 -6.09
C LEU A 216 -2.09 -17.06 -6.59
N GLU A 217 -2.24 -17.25 -7.90
CA GLU A 217 -2.21 -18.56 -8.56
C GLU A 217 -0.84 -19.24 -8.36
N ALA A 218 0.26 -18.50 -8.48
CA ALA A 218 1.61 -19.03 -8.24
C ALA A 218 1.81 -19.45 -6.78
N LEU A 219 1.24 -18.72 -5.82
CA LEU A 219 1.25 -19.11 -4.40
C LEU A 219 0.39 -20.36 -4.15
N GLU A 220 -0.78 -20.47 -4.76
CA GLU A 220 -1.66 -21.63 -4.66
C GLU A 220 -0.98 -22.88 -5.24
N GLN A 221 -0.35 -22.74 -6.41
CA GLN A 221 0.40 -23.83 -7.03
C GLN A 221 1.56 -24.30 -6.13
N ALA A 222 2.37 -23.37 -5.64
CA ALA A 222 3.48 -23.71 -4.74
C ALA A 222 2.98 -24.42 -3.46
N HIS A 223 1.84 -23.99 -2.92
CA HIS A 223 1.22 -24.65 -1.77
C HIS A 223 0.73 -26.06 -2.11
N ALA A 224 0.16 -26.27 -3.28
CA ALA A 224 -0.31 -27.59 -3.74
C ALA A 224 0.85 -28.59 -3.92
N GLU A 225 2.01 -28.10 -4.36
CA GLU A 225 3.21 -28.91 -4.61
C GLU A 225 4.00 -29.25 -3.34
N GLY A 226 4.13 -28.31 -2.39
CA GLY A 226 5.02 -28.47 -1.24
C GLY A 226 4.46 -27.95 0.10
N GLY A 227 3.16 -27.71 0.18
CA GLY A 227 2.50 -27.28 1.41
C GLY A 227 2.86 -25.86 1.84
N ASN A 228 2.66 -25.60 3.13
CA ASN A 228 2.85 -24.25 3.69
C ASN A 228 4.31 -23.78 3.56
N GLU A 229 5.28 -24.68 3.73
CA GLU A 229 6.72 -24.37 3.74
C GLU A 229 7.24 -24.00 2.35
N ALA A 230 6.61 -24.49 1.29
CA ALA A 230 6.97 -24.13 -0.08
C ALA A 230 6.80 -22.62 -0.38
N LEU A 231 5.99 -21.92 0.45
CA LEU A 231 5.78 -20.48 0.30
C LEU A 231 6.89 -19.66 0.97
N ASP A 232 7.73 -20.25 1.81
CA ASP A 232 8.79 -19.51 2.52
C ASP A 232 9.80 -18.87 1.56
N ARG A 233 9.98 -19.43 0.37
CA ARG A 233 10.81 -18.87 -0.70
C ARG A 233 10.33 -17.50 -1.22
N PHE A 234 9.06 -17.16 -1.00
CA PHE A 234 8.49 -15.89 -1.41
C PHE A 234 8.54 -14.84 -0.31
N LEU A 235 8.94 -15.23 0.91
CA LEU A 235 9.10 -14.30 2.02
C LEU A 235 10.39 -13.51 1.87
N MET A 236 10.23 -12.20 1.73
CA MET A 236 11.32 -11.24 1.83
C MET A 236 11.63 -10.94 3.31
N PRO A 237 12.86 -10.50 3.66
CA PRO A 237 13.19 -10.07 5.01
C PRO A 237 12.21 -9.03 5.58
N SER A 238 12.02 -9.03 6.89
CA SER A 238 11.05 -8.13 7.57
C SER A 238 11.35 -6.65 7.41
N ASP A 239 12.59 -6.28 7.15
CA ASP A 239 13.07 -4.92 6.91
C ASP A 239 13.14 -4.52 5.43
N SER A 240 12.68 -5.36 4.51
CA SER A 240 12.75 -5.11 3.06
C SER A 240 12.07 -3.79 2.64
N GLY A 241 11.07 -3.35 3.39
CA GLY A 241 10.39 -2.08 3.17
C GLY A 241 11.13 -0.85 3.69
N LEU A 242 12.28 -1.02 4.35
CA LEU A 242 13.03 0.03 5.02
C LEU A 242 14.45 0.19 4.47
N GLN A 243 14.71 -0.31 3.25
CA GLN A 243 16.07 -0.36 2.68
C GLN A 243 16.71 1.02 2.48
N ASP A 244 15.93 2.07 2.36
CA ASP A 244 16.40 3.46 2.26
C ASP A 244 16.94 4.01 3.60
N TRP A 245 16.68 3.33 4.72
CA TRP A 245 17.20 3.73 6.02
C TRP A 245 18.59 3.16 6.24
N PRO A 246 19.51 3.95 6.84
CA PRO A 246 20.84 3.46 7.17
C PRO A 246 20.79 2.21 8.04
N MET A 247 21.67 1.25 7.76
CA MET A 247 21.87 0.08 8.62
C MET A 247 23.01 0.37 9.60
N VAL A 248 22.78 0.14 10.88
CA VAL A 248 23.77 0.27 11.94
C VAL A 248 24.01 -1.09 12.58
N SER A 249 25.29 -1.47 12.69
CA SER A 249 25.70 -2.72 13.34
C SER A 249 26.07 -2.48 14.79
N LEU A 250 25.52 -3.27 15.70
CA LEU A 250 25.84 -3.23 17.11
C LEU A 250 26.79 -4.37 17.49
N SER A 251 27.72 -4.10 18.39
CA SER A 251 28.47 -5.15 19.06
C SER A 251 27.53 -6.05 19.88
N GLU A 252 27.96 -7.25 20.24
CA GLU A 252 27.18 -8.15 21.09
C GLU A 252 26.72 -7.46 22.38
N HIS A 253 27.63 -6.75 23.05
CA HIS A 253 27.36 -6.01 24.27
C HIS A 253 26.31 -4.90 24.04
N SER A 254 26.47 -4.05 23.02
CA SER A 254 25.52 -3.00 22.70
C SER A 254 24.15 -3.56 22.28
N ALA A 255 24.12 -4.63 21.49
CA ALA A 255 22.89 -5.29 21.08
C ALA A 255 22.11 -5.84 22.28
N PHE A 256 22.80 -6.40 23.28
CA PHE A 256 22.17 -6.88 24.52
C PHE A 256 21.39 -5.75 25.21
N TYR A 257 22.01 -4.62 25.48
CA TYR A 257 21.33 -3.50 26.15
C TYR A 257 20.24 -2.87 25.28
N TRP A 258 20.49 -2.79 23.98
CA TRP A 258 19.53 -2.22 23.06
C TRP A 258 18.24 -3.06 22.97
N LEU A 259 18.34 -4.38 22.94
CA LEU A 259 17.22 -5.31 22.99
C LEU A 259 16.42 -5.23 24.31
N HIS A 260 17.06 -4.75 25.39
CA HIS A 260 16.43 -4.47 26.68
C HIS A 260 15.89 -3.04 26.80
N GLY A 261 15.80 -2.31 25.67
CA GLY A 261 15.17 -0.98 25.61
C GLY A 261 16.10 0.19 25.93
N GLN A 262 17.41 -0.04 26.10
CA GLN A 262 18.35 1.02 26.41
C GLN A 262 18.93 1.64 25.14
N ALA A 263 19.07 2.98 25.13
CA ALA A 263 19.75 3.66 24.04
C ALA A 263 21.27 3.43 24.11
N VAL A 264 21.88 3.04 22.97
CA VAL A 264 23.32 2.72 22.87
C VAL A 264 23.99 3.57 21.81
N ARG A 265 25.32 3.70 21.90
CA ARG A 265 26.15 4.33 20.87
C ARG A 265 26.64 3.29 19.87
N ALA A 266 26.72 3.69 18.61
CA ALA A 266 27.37 2.93 17.56
C ALA A 266 28.27 3.85 16.73
N PRO A 267 29.48 3.39 16.33
CA PRO A 267 30.45 4.24 15.63
C PRO A 267 29.93 4.81 14.31
N ASP A 268 29.16 4.01 13.56
CA ASP A 268 28.69 4.32 12.21
C ASP A 268 27.24 4.87 12.21
N ALA A 269 26.74 5.33 13.36
CA ALA A 269 25.40 5.91 13.43
C ALA A 269 25.37 7.27 12.70
N PRO A 270 24.31 7.55 11.92
CA PRO A 270 24.10 8.89 11.36
C PRO A 270 23.86 9.91 12.48
N GLN A 271 23.92 11.20 12.15
CA GLN A 271 23.74 12.25 13.15
C GLN A 271 22.31 12.34 13.70
N PHE A 272 21.31 11.95 12.90
CA PHE A 272 19.88 11.98 13.25
C PHE A 272 19.08 11.02 12.36
N GLY A 273 17.85 10.78 12.77
CA GLY A 273 16.86 10.04 11.97
C GLY A 273 16.70 8.58 12.36
N MET A 274 15.86 7.91 11.60
CA MET A 274 15.55 6.49 11.78
C MET A 274 16.64 5.62 11.16
N VAL A 275 16.96 4.53 11.85
CA VAL A 275 17.95 3.55 11.41
C VAL A 275 17.41 2.13 11.52
N ARG A 276 17.87 1.25 10.64
CA ARG A 276 17.78 -0.19 10.83
C ARG A 276 18.93 -0.64 11.70
N VAL A 277 18.69 -1.58 12.59
CA VAL A 277 19.71 -2.05 13.53
C VAL A 277 19.89 -3.56 13.35
N GLN A 278 21.13 -3.97 13.20
CA GLN A 278 21.53 -5.38 13.17
C GLN A 278 22.51 -5.71 14.29
N ASP A 279 22.52 -6.97 14.72
CA ASP A 279 23.48 -7.48 15.69
C ASP A 279 24.84 -7.79 15.05
N HIS A 280 25.81 -8.26 15.86
CA HIS A 280 27.15 -8.65 15.43
C HIS A 280 27.19 -9.81 14.44
N ASN A 281 26.08 -10.57 14.29
CA ASN A 281 25.88 -11.63 13.31
C ASN A 281 25.18 -11.16 12.04
N ALA A 282 25.06 -9.83 11.83
CA ALA A 282 24.32 -9.21 10.74
C ALA A 282 22.82 -9.56 10.70
N ARG A 283 22.25 -9.98 11.82
CA ARG A 283 20.81 -10.25 11.92
C ARG A 283 20.07 -8.96 12.25
N PHE A 284 19.06 -8.64 11.47
CA PHE A 284 18.17 -7.49 11.75
C PHE A 284 17.42 -7.71 13.07
N ILE A 285 17.58 -6.79 14.02
CA ILE A 285 17.00 -6.86 15.36
C ILE A 285 15.97 -5.76 15.65
N GLY A 286 15.77 -4.85 14.71
CA GLY A 286 14.73 -3.84 14.80
C GLY A 286 15.15 -2.48 14.24
N ILE A 287 14.37 -1.46 14.60
CA ILE A 287 14.60 -0.08 14.19
C ILE A 287 14.77 0.81 15.41
N GLY A 288 15.65 1.81 15.27
CA GLY A 288 15.91 2.84 16.26
C GLY A 288 15.85 4.23 15.67
N GLU A 289 15.92 5.20 16.53
CA GLU A 289 16.07 6.62 16.18
C GLU A 289 17.29 7.19 16.88
N VAL A 290 18.08 7.93 16.13
CA VAL A 290 19.26 8.60 16.67
C VAL A 290 18.82 9.84 17.43
N SER A 291 19.12 9.89 18.73
CA SER A 291 18.82 11.01 19.62
C SER A 291 19.90 12.10 19.52
N GLU A 292 19.61 13.30 20.05
CA GLU A 292 20.51 14.46 20.01
C GLU A 292 21.90 14.20 20.63
N ASP A 293 21.98 13.26 21.57
CA ASP A 293 23.23 12.85 22.22
C ASP A 293 24.00 11.77 21.43
N GLY A 294 23.54 11.43 20.22
CA GLY A 294 24.16 10.46 19.32
C GLY A 294 23.94 9.00 19.71
N ARG A 295 23.02 8.71 20.64
CA ARG A 295 22.61 7.35 20.97
C ARG A 295 21.44 6.89 20.10
N ILE A 296 21.38 5.60 19.82
CA ILE A 296 20.30 4.96 19.09
C ILE A 296 19.26 4.45 20.10
N ALA A 297 18.14 5.11 20.19
CA ALA A 297 17.02 4.70 21.02
C ALA A 297 16.16 3.65 20.27
N PRO A 298 15.84 2.48 20.87
CA PRO A 298 15.01 1.49 20.22
C PRO A 298 13.57 2.00 20.03
N ARG A 299 13.02 1.77 18.83
CA ARG A 299 11.63 2.15 18.48
C ARG A 299 10.74 0.93 18.26
N ARG A 300 11.23 -0.08 17.57
CA ARG A 300 10.56 -1.38 17.40
C ARG A 300 11.61 -2.48 17.40
N LEU A 301 11.44 -3.45 18.28
CA LEU A 301 12.33 -4.58 18.42
C LEU A 301 11.72 -5.82 17.77
N ILE A 302 12.53 -6.62 17.09
CA ILE A 302 12.20 -7.98 16.68
C ILE A 302 12.44 -8.90 17.88
N ARG A 303 11.47 -9.74 18.18
CA ARG A 303 11.66 -10.80 19.16
C ARG A 303 12.51 -11.89 18.53
N SER A 304 13.59 -12.27 19.22
CA SER A 304 14.35 -13.47 18.88
C SER A 304 13.42 -14.69 19.03
N GLU A 305 13.38 -15.53 18.02
CA GLU A 305 12.81 -16.86 18.12
C GLU A 305 13.69 -17.76 19.00
#